data_0ecc74cec8bd6244e1da6075ff42c5a1
#
_entry.id   0ecc74cec8bd6244e1da6075ff42c5a1
#
_cell.length_a   1.000
_cell.length_b   1.000
_cell.length_c   1.000
_cell.angle_alpha   90.00
_cell.angle_beta   90.00
_cell.angle_gamma   90.00
#
_symmetry.space_group_name_H-M   'P 1'
#
loop_
_entity.id
_entity.type
_entity.pdbx_description
1 polymer ?
#
loop_
_entity_poly.entity_id
_entity_poly.type
_entity_poly.pdbx_seq_one_letter_code
_entity_poly.pdbx_strand_id
1 'polypeptide(L)'
;MTKRRKRHNPEQIVRKLRDADALLNSGKDLAAVLQTLEVSESTYARWRSQYGGMKAEEAVRLVKLEDENKRLKRLVADQALDIQMLKYVAEGNF
;
A
#
# COMPACT_ATOMS: atom_id res chain seq x y z
N MET A 1 4.13 22.48 -16.45
CA MET A 1 3.26 21.31 -16.28
C MET A 1 3.87 20.34 -15.28
N THR A 2 3.20 20.13 -14.19
CA THR A 2 3.65 19.19 -13.15
C THR A 2 3.42 17.76 -13.64
N LYS A 3 4.48 16.98 -13.70
CA LYS A 3 4.37 15.55 -13.99
C LYS A 3 3.63 14.88 -12.84
N ARG A 4 2.55 14.20 -13.14
CA ARG A 4 1.89 13.35 -12.15
C ARG A 4 2.85 12.24 -11.75
N ARG A 5 2.98 11.99 -10.44
CA ARG A 5 3.70 10.82 -9.96
C ARG A 5 3.00 9.58 -10.50
N LYS A 6 3.76 8.72 -11.17
CA LYS A 6 3.26 7.42 -11.59
C LYS A 6 2.93 6.61 -10.34
N ARG A 7 1.69 6.19 -10.24
CA ARG A 7 1.31 5.20 -9.24
C ARG A 7 1.65 3.82 -9.78
N HIS A 8 2.33 3.05 -8.96
CA HIS A 8 2.68 1.68 -9.29
C HIS A 8 1.67 0.75 -8.62
N ASN A 9 1.15 -0.23 -9.36
CA ASN A 9 0.34 -1.27 -8.75
C ASN A 9 1.24 -2.30 -8.05
N PRO A 10 0.69 -3.16 -7.15
CA PRO A 10 1.49 -4.11 -6.39
C PRO A 10 2.32 -5.05 -7.25
N GLU A 11 1.80 -5.49 -8.39
CA GLU A 11 2.53 -6.37 -9.31
C GLU A 11 3.75 -5.68 -9.89
N GLN A 12 3.61 -4.40 -10.26
CA GLN A 12 4.71 -3.61 -10.79
C GLN A 12 5.78 -3.40 -9.73
N ILE A 13 5.38 -3.15 -8.49
CA ILE A 13 6.31 -2.96 -7.37
C ILE A 13 7.13 -4.22 -7.15
N VAL A 14 6.49 -5.38 -7.07
CA VAL A 14 7.18 -6.66 -6.89
C VAL A 14 8.15 -6.92 -8.04
N ARG A 15 7.74 -6.64 -9.27
CA ARG A 15 8.57 -6.81 -10.46
C ARG A 15 9.80 -5.90 -10.40
N LYS A 16 9.61 -4.64 -10.03
CA LYS A 16 10.70 -3.68 -9.88
C LYS A 16 11.68 -4.09 -8.77
N LEU A 17 11.18 -4.63 -7.67
CA LEU A 17 12.05 -5.14 -6.59
C LEU A 17 12.88 -6.33 -7.05
N ARG A 18 12.33 -7.21 -7.87
CA ARG A 18 13.08 -8.33 -8.47
C ARG A 18 14.15 -7.82 -9.42
N ASP A 19 13.83 -6.82 -10.24
CA ASP A 19 14.78 -6.18 -11.12
C ASP A 19 15.92 -5.54 -10.31
N ALA A 20 15.58 -4.90 -9.20
CA ALA A 20 16.56 -4.31 -8.29
C ALA A 20 17.51 -5.38 -7.74
N ASP A 21 16.98 -6.53 -7.31
CA ASP A 21 17.79 -7.62 -6.78
C ASP A 21 18.74 -8.16 -7.86
N ALA A 22 18.26 -8.32 -9.08
CA ALA A 22 19.09 -8.77 -10.20
C ALA A 22 20.22 -7.77 -10.49
N LEU A 23 19.93 -6.48 -10.48
CA LEU A 23 20.93 -5.45 -10.73
C LEU A 23 21.97 -5.39 -9.61
N LEU A 24 21.55 -5.47 -8.36
CA LEU A 24 22.46 -5.49 -7.21
C LEU A 24 23.35 -6.73 -7.25
N ASN A 25 22.79 -7.88 -7.59
CA ASN A 25 23.55 -9.12 -7.72
C ASN A 25 24.56 -9.08 -8.88
N SER A 26 24.31 -8.27 -9.90
CA SER A 26 25.23 -8.07 -11.01
C SER A 26 26.35 -7.09 -10.69
N GLY A 27 26.35 -6.51 -9.50
CA GLY A 27 27.40 -5.60 -9.02
C GLY A 27 27.11 -4.13 -9.20
N LYS A 28 25.89 -3.76 -9.60
CA LYS A 28 25.51 -2.35 -9.70
C LYS A 28 25.26 -1.77 -8.31
N ASP A 29 25.61 -0.48 -8.13
CA ASP A 29 25.37 0.19 -6.85
C ASP A 29 23.91 0.62 -6.72
N LEU A 30 23.53 0.99 -5.51
CA LEU A 30 22.16 1.40 -5.20
C LEU A 30 21.73 2.61 -6.04
N ALA A 31 22.59 3.58 -6.23
CA ALA A 31 22.27 4.78 -7.00
C ALA A 31 21.88 4.43 -8.45
N ALA A 32 22.63 3.53 -9.08
CA ALA A 32 22.32 3.04 -10.43
C ALA A 32 20.99 2.29 -10.47
N VAL A 33 20.72 1.48 -9.45
CA VAL A 33 19.47 0.74 -9.35
C VAL A 33 18.28 1.69 -9.23
N LEU A 34 18.37 2.69 -8.36
CA LEU A 34 17.31 3.69 -8.18
C LEU A 34 17.04 4.45 -9.47
N GLN A 35 18.09 4.82 -10.18
CA GLN A 35 17.96 5.50 -11.46
C GLN A 35 17.25 4.63 -12.50
N THR A 36 17.61 3.36 -12.56
CA THR A 36 16.97 2.41 -13.48
C THR A 36 15.50 2.20 -13.15
N LEU A 37 15.18 2.12 -11.87
CA LEU A 37 13.79 1.95 -11.42
C LEU A 37 12.99 3.24 -11.45
N GLU A 38 13.65 4.39 -11.61
CA GLU A 38 13.03 5.72 -11.62
C GLU A 38 12.26 6.02 -10.32
N VAL A 39 12.85 5.65 -9.20
CA VAL A 39 12.26 5.89 -7.88
C VAL A 39 13.28 6.50 -6.94
N SER A 40 12.78 7.17 -5.90
CA SER A 40 13.62 7.72 -4.84
C SER A 40 14.08 6.61 -3.90
N GLU A 41 15.14 6.89 -3.15
CA GLU A 41 15.63 5.97 -2.12
C GLU A 41 14.56 5.68 -1.07
N SER A 42 13.80 6.69 -0.64
CA SER A 42 12.73 6.52 0.34
C SER A 42 11.58 5.67 -0.19
N THR A 43 11.22 5.83 -1.47
CA THR A 43 10.20 4.99 -2.11
C THR A 43 10.69 3.54 -2.19
N TYR A 44 11.94 3.34 -2.59
CA TYR A 44 12.56 2.00 -2.67
C TYR A 44 12.56 1.32 -1.30
N ALA A 45 12.98 2.03 -0.26
CA ALA A 45 13.01 1.50 1.11
C ALA A 45 11.61 1.11 1.59
N ARG A 46 10.61 1.95 1.31
CA ARG A 46 9.22 1.66 1.66
C ARG A 46 8.70 0.42 0.94
N TRP A 47 8.97 0.32 -0.36
CA TRP A 47 8.58 -0.86 -1.15
C TRP A 47 9.25 -2.13 -0.64
N ARG A 48 10.54 -2.04 -0.32
CA ARG A 48 11.29 -3.18 0.22
C ARG A 48 10.70 -3.65 1.55
N SER A 49 10.30 -2.70 2.39
CA SER A 49 9.66 -3.01 3.67
C SER A 49 8.29 -3.65 3.50
N GLN A 50 7.49 -3.15 2.57
CA GLN A 50 6.12 -3.61 2.38
C GLN A 50 6.00 -4.89 1.55
N TYR A 51 6.82 -5.02 0.52
CA TYR A 51 6.66 -6.07 -0.49
C TYR A 51 7.90 -6.94 -0.69
N GLY A 52 8.97 -6.69 0.04
CA GLY A 52 10.20 -7.47 -0.11
C GLY A 52 9.96 -8.95 0.11
N GLY A 53 10.38 -9.77 -0.84
CA GLY A 53 10.19 -11.23 -0.78
C GLY A 53 8.82 -11.73 -1.19
N MET A 54 7.87 -10.85 -1.47
CA MET A 54 6.53 -11.27 -1.90
C MET A 54 6.49 -11.67 -3.37
N LYS A 55 5.61 -12.60 -3.69
CA LYS A 55 5.20 -12.87 -5.07
C LYS A 55 4.16 -11.84 -5.49
N ALA A 56 4.02 -11.63 -6.81
CA ALA A 56 3.07 -10.66 -7.35
C ALA A 56 1.64 -10.90 -6.84
N GLU A 57 1.20 -12.16 -6.80
CA GLU A 57 -0.13 -12.53 -6.32
C GLU A 57 -0.32 -12.19 -4.85
N GLU A 58 0.71 -12.41 -4.03
CA GLU A 58 0.69 -12.09 -2.60
C GLU A 58 0.57 -10.59 -2.38
N ALA A 59 1.28 -9.79 -3.17
CA ALA A 59 1.22 -8.33 -3.10
C ALA A 59 -0.17 -7.80 -3.47
N VAL A 60 -0.78 -8.34 -4.52
CA VAL A 60 -2.14 -7.98 -4.92
C VAL A 60 -3.13 -8.34 -3.80
N ARG A 61 -2.99 -9.52 -3.24
CA ARG A 61 -3.85 -9.98 -2.14
C ARG A 61 -3.72 -9.08 -0.92
N LEU A 62 -2.49 -8.69 -0.58
CA LEU A 62 -2.23 -7.80 0.55
C LEU A 62 -2.99 -6.49 0.40
N VAL A 63 -2.89 -5.85 -0.78
CA VAL A 63 -3.57 -4.57 -1.02
C VAL A 63 -5.09 -4.73 -0.93
N LYS A 64 -5.64 -5.80 -1.49
CA LYS A 64 -7.07 -6.07 -1.40
C LYS A 64 -7.52 -6.24 0.05
N LEU A 65 -6.73 -6.95 0.85
CA LEU A 65 -7.04 -7.16 2.27
C LEU A 65 -6.93 -5.86 3.06
N GLU A 66 -5.96 -5.03 2.76
CA GLU A 66 -5.83 -3.71 3.40
C GLU A 66 -7.01 -2.81 3.08
N ASP A 67 -7.45 -2.78 1.83
CA ASP A 67 -8.61 -1.99 1.40
C ASP A 67 -9.89 -2.50 2.06
N GLU A 68 -10.07 -3.82 2.10
CA GLU A 68 -11.22 -4.43 2.76
C GLU A 68 -11.21 -4.13 4.26
N ASN A 69 -10.06 -4.18 4.89
CA ASN A 69 -9.92 -3.86 6.31
C ASN A 69 -10.31 -2.40 6.59
N LYS A 70 -9.85 -1.47 5.76
CA LYS A 70 -10.24 -0.05 5.87
C LYS A 70 -11.74 0.13 5.71
N ARG A 71 -12.33 -0.54 4.73
CA ARG A 71 -13.77 -0.49 4.46
C ARG A 71 -14.56 -1.00 5.65
N LEU A 72 -14.16 -2.14 6.19
CA LEU A 72 -14.83 -2.77 7.35
C LEU A 72 -14.71 -1.89 8.60
N LYS A 73 -13.55 -1.30 8.85
CA LYS A 73 -13.36 -0.39 9.98
C LYS A 73 -14.27 0.83 9.90
N ARG A 74 -14.41 1.39 8.70
CA ARG A 74 -15.33 2.53 8.48
C ARG A 74 -16.78 2.12 8.73
N LEU A 75 -17.18 0.98 8.21
CA LEU A 75 -18.52 0.45 8.39
C LEU A 75 -18.84 0.22 9.88
N VAL A 76 -17.91 -0.38 10.61
CA VAL A 76 -18.07 -0.61 12.06
C VAL A 76 -18.20 0.71 12.81
N ALA A 77 -17.39 1.71 12.46
CA ALA A 77 -17.47 3.04 13.08
C ALA A 77 -18.82 3.70 12.83
N ASP A 78 -19.33 3.64 11.59
CA ASP A 78 -20.63 4.19 11.22
C ASP A 78 -21.77 3.48 11.97
N GLN A 79 -21.70 2.16 12.06
CA GLN A 79 -22.70 1.37 12.81
C GLN A 79 -22.68 1.71 14.30
N ALA A 80 -21.50 1.91 14.87
CA ALA A 80 -21.38 2.30 16.28
C ALA A 80 -22.03 3.65 16.57
N LEU A 81 -21.84 4.63 15.66
CA LEU A 81 -22.49 5.93 15.76
C LEU A 81 -24.01 5.81 15.63
N ASP A 82 -24.49 5.03 14.68
CA ASP A 82 -25.92 4.79 14.49
C ASP A 82 -26.56 4.17 15.73
N ILE A 83 -25.89 3.21 16.34
CA ILE A 83 -26.36 2.57 17.56
C ILE A 83 -26.44 3.58 18.70
N GLN A 84 -25.44 4.44 18.85
CA GLN A 84 -25.45 5.48 19.88
C GLN A 84 -26.61 6.45 19.68
N MET A 85 -26.87 6.87 18.44
CA MET A 85 -27.96 7.76 18.10
C MET A 85 -29.33 7.13 18.40
N LEU A 86 -29.48 5.85 18.04
CA LEU A 86 -30.70 5.09 18.30
C LEU A 86 -30.97 4.96 19.81
N LYS A 87 -29.92 4.66 20.57
CA LYS A 87 -30.04 4.60 22.04
C LYS A 87 -30.43 5.93 22.64
N TYR A 88 -29.84 7.00 22.15
CA TYR A 88 -30.13 8.36 22.60
C TYR A 88 -31.62 8.70 22.40
N VAL A 89 -32.15 8.42 21.21
CA VAL A 89 -33.57 8.65 20.89
C VAL A 89 -34.45 7.72 21.69
N ALA A 90 -34.10 6.47 21.84
CA ALA A 90 -34.88 5.47 22.61
C ALA A 90 -34.99 5.86 24.10
N GLU A 91 -34.00 6.59 24.63
CA GLU A 91 -34.02 7.12 26.00
C GLU A 91 -34.81 8.38 26.17
N GLY A 92 -35.45 8.87 25.07
CA GLY A 92 -36.26 10.06 25.10
C GLY A 92 -35.51 11.37 25.01
N ASN A 93 -34.25 11.35 24.61
CA ASN A 93 -33.38 12.52 24.46
C ASN A 93 -33.50 13.08 23.04
N PHE A 94 -34.50 13.88 22.77
CA PHE A 94 -34.65 14.49 21.45
C PHE A 94 -35.18 15.91 21.53
#